data_b5d66786934cf92344e326031a2df260
#
_entry.id   b5d66786934cf92344e326031a2df260
#
_cell.length_a   1.000
_cell.length_b   1.000
_cell.length_c   1.000
_cell.angle_alpha   90.00
_cell.angle_beta   90.00
_cell.angle_gamma   90.00
#
_symmetry.space_group_name_H-M   'P 1'
#
loop_
_entity.id
_entity.type
_entity.pdbx_description
1 polymer ?
#
loop_
_entity_poly.entity_id
_entity_poly.type
_entity_poly.pdbx_seq_one_letter_code
_entity_poly.pdbx_strand_id
1 'polypeptide(L)'
;MYTFEDKLKEYAQLLVRVGVNVQKGQNLVITSQVDQAPFARLCAQAAYDAGARLVDMAWSDDAMSRMNYLYAADDTFDVIPEYRIRFNTDYAEGNACFLHLISSDPENLKGVDPSRLERAQRAYGKYMKRYRELGMGSFFPWSIGALASPSWAKRVFPDLPTDEAVAALWEKIFMAVLSLIHI
;
A
#
# COMPACT_ATOMS: atom_id res chain seq x y z
N MET A 1 8.23 27.60 -9.87
CA MET A 1 7.26 27.51 -8.75
C MET A 1 7.13 26.03 -8.40
N TYR A 2 7.28 25.66 -7.13
CA TYR A 2 7.19 24.29 -6.67
C TYR A 2 5.73 23.80 -6.73
N THR A 3 5.44 22.84 -7.58
CA THR A 3 4.07 22.42 -7.91
C THR A 3 3.61 21.23 -7.06
N PHE A 4 2.32 20.91 -7.10
CA PHE A 4 1.78 19.69 -6.50
C PHE A 4 2.41 18.43 -7.09
N GLU A 5 2.65 18.42 -8.40
CA GLU A 5 3.33 17.29 -9.07
C GLU A 5 4.78 17.13 -8.61
N ASP A 6 5.49 18.23 -8.33
CA ASP A 6 6.85 18.17 -7.80
C ASP A 6 6.85 17.54 -6.39
N LYS A 7 5.89 17.92 -5.54
CA LYS A 7 5.71 17.30 -4.21
C LYS A 7 5.43 15.79 -4.31
N LEU A 8 4.59 15.34 -5.26
CA LEU A 8 4.33 13.91 -5.48
C LEU A 8 5.59 13.17 -5.90
N LYS A 9 6.39 13.73 -6.81
CA LYS A 9 7.66 13.13 -7.23
C LYS A 9 8.65 13.03 -6.09
N GLU A 10 8.80 14.08 -5.29
CA GLU A 10 9.67 14.03 -4.11
C GLU A 10 9.20 13.02 -3.07
N TYR A 11 7.89 12.94 -2.85
CA TYR A 11 7.34 11.93 -1.95
C TYR A 11 7.61 10.51 -2.45
N ALA A 12 7.46 10.26 -3.74
CA ALA A 12 7.82 8.97 -4.34
C ALA A 12 9.31 8.66 -4.17
N GLN A 13 10.19 9.64 -4.40
CA GLN A 13 11.64 9.49 -4.18
C GLN A 13 11.96 9.21 -2.70
N LEU A 14 11.30 9.90 -1.76
CA LEU A 14 11.46 9.66 -0.32
C LEU A 14 11.10 8.23 0.04
N LEU A 15 9.91 7.75 -0.38
CA LEU A 15 9.45 6.39 -0.08
C LEU A 15 10.39 5.32 -0.62
N VAL A 16 10.93 5.54 -1.83
CA VAL A 16 11.74 4.53 -2.52
C VAL A 16 13.20 4.58 -2.08
N ARG A 17 13.81 5.77 -2.02
CA ARG A 17 15.25 5.90 -1.73
C ARG A 17 15.58 5.91 -0.25
N VAL A 18 14.65 6.38 0.58
CA VAL A 18 14.84 6.45 2.04
C VAL A 18 13.98 5.39 2.74
N GLY A 19 12.68 5.35 2.43
CA GLY A 19 11.74 4.46 3.09
C GLY A 19 12.10 2.99 2.96
N VAL A 20 12.10 2.45 1.75
CA VAL A 20 12.52 1.06 1.47
C VAL A 20 13.98 0.94 1.06
N ASN A 21 14.66 2.05 0.78
CA ASN A 21 16.09 2.10 0.43
C ASN A 21 16.48 1.09 -0.64
N VAL A 22 15.77 1.11 -1.78
CA VAL A 22 16.01 0.18 -2.90
C VAL A 22 17.46 0.21 -3.35
N GLN A 23 18.10 -0.95 -3.39
CA GLN A 23 19.47 -1.12 -3.85
C GLN A 23 19.50 -1.56 -5.32
N LYS A 24 20.60 -1.24 -6.01
CA LYS A 24 20.82 -1.65 -7.40
C LYS A 24 20.70 -3.17 -7.56
N GLY A 25 19.88 -3.59 -8.52
CA GLY A 25 19.62 -5.01 -8.79
C GLY A 25 18.59 -5.68 -7.87
N GLN A 26 18.02 -4.95 -6.91
CA GLN A 26 16.98 -5.44 -6.01
C GLN A 26 15.59 -5.36 -6.66
N ASN A 27 14.70 -6.28 -6.33
CA ASN A 27 13.29 -6.19 -6.74
C ASN A 27 12.51 -5.33 -5.73
N LEU A 28 11.48 -4.64 -6.23
CA LEU A 28 10.52 -3.90 -5.40
C LEU A 28 9.11 -4.41 -5.66
N VAL A 29 8.39 -4.78 -4.62
CA VAL A 29 6.95 -5.06 -4.67
C VAL A 29 6.21 -3.84 -4.13
N ILE A 30 5.32 -3.26 -4.94
CA ILE A 30 4.46 -2.15 -4.51
C ILE A 30 3.02 -2.67 -4.39
N THR A 31 2.42 -2.54 -3.21
CA THR A 31 0.98 -2.74 -3.03
C THR A 31 0.26 -1.41 -3.07
N SER A 32 -0.81 -1.30 -3.85
CA SER A 32 -1.58 -0.06 -4.00
C SER A 32 -3.03 -0.34 -4.40
N GLN A 33 -3.91 0.59 -4.09
CA GLN A 33 -5.24 0.64 -4.68
C GLN A 33 -5.14 1.02 -6.17
N VAL A 34 -6.04 0.48 -6.99
CA VAL A 34 -6.02 0.70 -8.46
C VAL A 34 -6.23 2.17 -8.84
N ASP A 35 -7.01 2.90 -8.07
CA ASP A 35 -7.26 4.34 -8.26
C ASP A 35 -6.03 5.21 -7.99
N GLN A 36 -5.04 4.69 -7.26
CA GLN A 36 -3.76 5.33 -6.96
C GLN A 36 -2.63 4.97 -7.94
N ALA A 37 -2.98 4.31 -9.06
CA ALA A 37 -2.01 3.90 -10.07
C ALA A 37 -1.09 5.05 -10.58
N PRO A 38 -1.55 6.31 -10.74
CA PRO A 38 -0.66 7.40 -11.10
C PRO A 38 0.51 7.60 -10.13
N PHE A 39 0.26 7.59 -8.81
CA PHE A 39 1.31 7.74 -7.82
C PHE A 39 2.20 6.48 -7.71
N ALA A 40 1.60 5.30 -7.79
CA ALA A 40 2.36 4.04 -7.79
C ALA A 40 3.36 3.98 -8.95
N ARG A 41 3.02 4.55 -10.13
CA ARG A 41 3.95 4.66 -11.27
C ARG A 41 5.09 5.63 -11.00
N LEU A 42 4.89 6.72 -10.24
CA LEU A 42 5.98 7.60 -9.81
C LEU A 42 6.95 6.86 -8.89
N CYS A 43 6.45 6.04 -7.97
CA CYS A 43 7.29 5.19 -7.14
C CYS A 43 8.05 4.14 -7.98
N ALA A 44 7.40 3.52 -8.97
CA ALA A 44 8.05 2.58 -9.86
C ALA A 44 9.18 3.23 -10.68
N GLN A 45 8.94 4.44 -11.23
CA GLN A 45 9.97 5.20 -11.92
C GLN A 45 11.14 5.53 -10.99
N ALA A 46 10.85 6.03 -9.78
CA ALA A 46 11.89 6.31 -8.78
C ALA A 46 12.73 5.08 -8.42
N ALA A 47 12.10 3.89 -8.40
CA ALA A 47 12.80 2.63 -8.14
C ALA A 47 13.73 2.23 -9.29
N TYR A 48 13.27 2.36 -10.53
CA TYR A 48 14.14 2.12 -11.70
C TYR A 48 15.28 3.11 -11.78
N ASP A 49 15.05 4.39 -11.46
CA ASP A 49 16.09 5.43 -11.37
C ASP A 49 17.10 5.15 -10.23
N ALA A 50 16.69 4.40 -9.20
CA ALA A 50 17.57 3.89 -8.15
C ALA A 50 18.31 2.59 -8.54
N GLY A 51 17.97 2.00 -9.70
CA GLY A 51 18.59 0.78 -10.21
C GLY A 51 17.88 -0.50 -9.83
N ALA A 52 16.59 -0.46 -9.47
CA ALA A 52 15.81 -1.67 -9.23
C ALA A 52 15.86 -2.61 -10.45
N ARG A 53 15.92 -3.92 -10.17
CA ARG A 53 15.91 -4.94 -11.23
C ARG A 53 14.51 -5.10 -11.83
N LEU A 54 13.50 -5.13 -11.00
CA LEU A 54 12.10 -5.29 -11.37
C LEU A 54 11.23 -4.59 -10.32
N VAL A 55 10.19 -3.92 -10.79
CA VAL A 55 9.09 -3.45 -9.93
C VAL A 55 7.86 -4.27 -10.26
N ASP A 56 7.32 -4.98 -9.27
CA ASP A 56 6.10 -5.74 -9.39
C ASP A 56 4.96 -5.08 -8.60
N MET A 57 3.73 -5.19 -9.12
CA MET A 57 2.58 -4.49 -8.57
C MET A 57 1.54 -5.47 -8.02
N ALA A 58 1.21 -5.33 -6.75
CA ALA A 58 0.09 -6.01 -6.11
C ALA A 58 -1.08 -5.02 -5.96
N TRP A 59 -1.97 -5.04 -6.95
CA TRP A 59 -3.13 -4.16 -6.96
C TRP A 59 -4.24 -4.66 -6.04
N SER A 60 -4.92 -3.73 -5.38
CA SER A 60 -6.15 -3.95 -4.63
C SER A 60 -7.24 -2.97 -5.09
N ASP A 61 -8.48 -3.30 -4.80
CA ASP A 61 -9.66 -2.51 -5.13
C ASP A 61 -10.67 -2.67 -3.99
N ASP A 62 -11.04 -1.56 -3.36
CA ASP A 62 -11.95 -1.56 -2.22
C ASP A 62 -13.34 -2.05 -2.61
N ALA A 63 -13.84 -1.67 -3.80
CA ALA A 63 -15.15 -2.12 -4.28
C ALA A 63 -15.15 -3.63 -4.51
N MET A 64 -14.11 -4.17 -5.17
CA MET A 64 -13.96 -5.62 -5.35
C MET A 64 -13.77 -6.35 -4.02
N SER A 65 -13.01 -5.79 -3.10
CA SER A 65 -12.84 -6.34 -1.76
C SER A 65 -14.19 -6.46 -1.04
N ARG A 66 -14.98 -5.38 -1.05
CA ARG A 66 -16.34 -5.38 -0.46
C ARG A 66 -17.26 -6.39 -1.14
N MET A 67 -17.28 -6.47 -2.48
CA MET A 67 -18.07 -7.45 -3.22
C MET A 67 -17.69 -8.88 -2.84
N ASN A 68 -16.40 -9.18 -2.70
CA ASN A 68 -15.95 -10.49 -2.25
C ASN A 68 -16.49 -10.83 -0.87
N TYR A 69 -16.41 -9.90 0.09
CA TYR A 69 -16.96 -10.14 1.44
C TYR A 69 -18.47 -10.28 1.48
N LEU A 70 -19.20 -9.69 0.54
CA LEU A 70 -20.65 -9.79 0.48
C LEU A 70 -21.16 -11.07 -0.25
N TYR A 71 -20.47 -11.49 -1.31
CA TYR A 71 -21.01 -12.44 -2.27
C TYR A 71 -20.18 -13.72 -2.47
N ALA A 72 -18.92 -13.74 -2.04
CA ALA A 72 -18.12 -14.95 -2.20
C ALA A 72 -18.64 -16.10 -1.33
N ALA A 73 -18.35 -17.34 -1.73
CA ALA A 73 -18.67 -18.53 -0.94
C ALA A 73 -17.91 -18.52 0.39
N ASP A 74 -18.53 -18.99 1.45
CA ASP A 74 -18.03 -18.87 2.82
C ASP A 74 -16.68 -19.55 3.05
N ASP A 75 -16.46 -20.69 2.38
CA ASP A 75 -15.23 -21.46 2.51
C ASP A 75 -13.98 -20.71 1.95
N THR A 76 -14.20 -19.70 1.09
CA THR A 76 -13.12 -18.88 0.54
C THR A 76 -12.42 -18.04 1.60
N PHE A 77 -13.06 -17.77 2.74
CA PHE A 77 -12.48 -17.00 3.84
C PHE A 77 -11.58 -17.83 4.76
N ASP A 78 -11.58 -19.16 4.63
CA ASP A 78 -10.77 -20.02 5.48
C ASP A 78 -9.40 -20.34 4.89
N VAL A 79 -9.17 -20.00 3.63
CA VAL A 79 -7.94 -20.35 2.91
C VAL A 79 -7.38 -19.16 2.14
N ILE A 80 -6.06 -19.12 2.01
CA ILE A 80 -5.37 -18.23 1.06
C ILE A 80 -4.80 -19.11 -0.05
N PRO A 81 -5.09 -18.83 -1.33
CA PRO A 81 -4.53 -19.57 -2.44
C PRO A 81 -3.00 -19.58 -2.41
N GLU A 82 -2.39 -20.73 -2.71
CA GLU A 82 -0.94 -20.91 -2.62
C GLU A 82 -0.15 -19.91 -3.46
N TYR A 83 -0.65 -19.54 -4.65
CA TYR A 83 0.02 -18.54 -5.49
C TYR A 83 0.16 -17.17 -4.81
N ARG A 84 -0.81 -16.77 -3.96
CA ARG A 84 -0.74 -15.52 -3.18
C ARG A 84 0.26 -15.62 -2.04
N ILE A 85 0.33 -16.79 -1.40
CA ILE A 85 1.31 -17.06 -0.34
C ILE A 85 2.71 -16.99 -0.95
N ARG A 86 2.94 -17.73 -2.02
CA ARG A 86 4.24 -17.79 -2.71
C ARG A 86 4.67 -16.45 -3.27
N PHE A 87 3.77 -15.67 -3.87
CA PHE A 87 4.09 -14.33 -4.35
C PHE A 87 4.78 -13.50 -3.25
N ASN A 88 4.20 -13.43 -2.07
CA ASN A 88 4.78 -12.64 -0.99
C ASN A 88 6.05 -13.30 -0.40
N THR A 89 6.01 -14.62 -0.19
CA THR A 89 7.09 -15.33 0.50
C THR A 89 8.35 -15.43 -0.38
N ASP A 90 8.19 -15.76 -1.67
CA ASP A 90 9.31 -15.91 -2.60
C ASP A 90 10.02 -14.57 -2.81
N TYR A 91 9.27 -13.44 -2.90
CA TYR A 91 9.87 -12.10 -2.95
C TYR A 91 10.58 -11.75 -1.65
N ALA A 92 9.98 -12.04 -0.49
CA ALA A 92 10.57 -11.75 0.81
C ALA A 92 11.86 -12.55 1.05
N GLU A 93 11.88 -13.85 0.72
CA GLU A 93 13.06 -14.70 0.79
C GLU A 93 14.12 -14.33 -0.25
N GLY A 94 13.70 -13.78 -1.39
CA GLY A 94 14.56 -13.22 -2.43
C GLY A 94 15.11 -11.82 -2.12
N ASN A 95 14.93 -11.32 -0.90
CA ASN A 95 15.40 -9.98 -0.47
C ASN A 95 14.84 -8.83 -1.30
N ALA A 96 13.57 -8.93 -1.76
CA ALA A 96 12.89 -7.81 -2.37
C ALA A 96 12.50 -6.76 -1.31
N CYS A 97 12.38 -5.49 -1.72
CA CYS A 97 11.75 -4.46 -0.90
C CYS A 97 10.23 -4.50 -1.04
N PHE A 98 9.51 -4.04 0.00
CA PHE A 98 8.05 -3.93 -0.04
C PHE A 98 7.60 -2.52 0.30
N LEU A 99 6.90 -1.87 -0.64
CA LEU A 99 6.30 -0.56 -0.43
C LEU A 99 4.77 -0.70 -0.41
N HIS A 100 4.17 -0.37 0.73
CA HIS A 100 2.73 -0.42 0.91
C HIS A 100 2.13 0.98 0.81
N LEU A 101 1.40 1.26 -0.27
CA LEU A 101 0.69 2.51 -0.47
C LEU A 101 -0.75 2.37 0.06
N ILE A 102 -1.06 3.11 1.11
CA ILE A 102 -2.34 3.01 1.83
C ILE A 102 -3.24 4.18 1.46
N SER A 103 -4.41 3.88 0.90
CA SER A 103 -5.46 4.84 0.56
C SER A 103 -6.88 4.28 0.73
N SER A 104 -6.99 3.06 1.29
CA SER A 104 -8.27 2.36 1.43
C SER A 104 -9.27 3.16 2.25
N ASP A 105 -10.56 3.00 1.91
CA ASP A 105 -11.66 3.54 2.70
C ASP A 105 -11.73 2.86 4.08
N PRO A 106 -11.58 3.61 5.18
CA PRO A 106 -11.66 3.04 6.53
C PRO A 106 -13.00 2.37 6.84
N GLU A 107 -14.07 2.74 6.13
CA GLU A 107 -15.41 2.20 6.31
C GLU A 107 -15.83 1.21 5.22
N ASN A 108 -14.91 0.82 4.32
CA ASN A 108 -15.23 -0.05 3.18
C ASN A 108 -15.97 -1.33 3.56
N LEU A 109 -15.62 -1.94 4.68
CA LEU A 109 -16.21 -3.20 5.15
C LEU A 109 -17.32 -3.01 6.19
N LYS A 110 -17.83 -1.79 6.38
CA LYS A 110 -18.94 -1.51 7.30
C LYS A 110 -20.21 -2.25 6.85
N GLY A 111 -20.81 -3.00 7.78
CA GLY A 111 -22.01 -3.79 7.54
C GLY A 111 -21.76 -5.15 6.86
N VAL A 112 -20.52 -5.53 6.63
CA VAL A 112 -20.15 -6.91 6.26
C VAL A 112 -20.28 -7.81 7.49
N ASP A 113 -20.62 -9.10 7.27
CA ASP A 113 -20.68 -10.09 8.34
C ASP A 113 -19.32 -10.20 9.07
N PRO A 114 -19.29 -9.90 10.38
CA PRO A 114 -18.05 -9.97 11.15
C PRO A 114 -17.39 -11.35 11.13
N SER A 115 -18.18 -12.43 11.02
CA SER A 115 -17.64 -13.80 10.99
C SER A 115 -16.76 -14.05 9.77
N ARG A 116 -17.09 -13.47 8.61
CA ARG A 116 -16.28 -13.54 7.40
C ARG A 116 -14.96 -12.80 7.56
N LEU A 117 -14.98 -11.64 8.23
CA LEU A 117 -13.77 -10.85 8.53
C LEU A 117 -12.84 -11.64 9.46
N GLU A 118 -13.39 -12.22 10.53
CA GLU A 118 -12.60 -13.02 11.49
C GLU A 118 -11.97 -14.25 10.82
N ARG A 119 -12.72 -14.95 9.96
CA ARG A 119 -12.22 -16.13 9.21
C ARG A 119 -11.09 -15.74 8.29
N ALA A 120 -11.28 -14.68 7.49
CA ALA A 120 -10.22 -14.18 6.62
C ALA A 120 -8.96 -13.75 7.38
N GLN A 121 -9.12 -13.07 8.52
CA GLN A 121 -8.00 -12.66 9.36
C GLN A 121 -7.27 -13.88 9.97
N ARG A 122 -8.02 -14.90 10.40
CA ARG A 122 -7.45 -16.15 10.91
C ARG A 122 -6.69 -16.90 9.82
N ALA A 123 -7.26 -16.99 8.62
CA ALA A 123 -6.60 -17.57 7.46
C ALA A 123 -5.31 -16.81 7.12
N TYR A 124 -5.35 -15.47 7.09
CA TYR A 124 -4.15 -14.65 6.88
C TYR A 124 -3.08 -14.92 7.93
N GLY A 125 -3.47 -14.93 9.21
CA GLY A 125 -2.54 -15.24 10.31
C GLY A 125 -1.86 -16.60 10.17
N LYS A 126 -2.60 -17.62 9.71
CA LYS A 126 -2.12 -18.99 9.50
C LYS A 126 -1.22 -19.11 8.27
N TYR A 127 -1.72 -18.70 7.12
CA TYR A 127 -1.06 -18.96 5.84
C TYR A 127 0.08 -17.97 5.51
N MET A 128 -0.01 -16.74 6.02
CA MET A 128 1.03 -15.71 5.82
C MET A 128 2.05 -15.66 6.97
N LYS A 129 2.08 -16.68 7.83
CA LYS A 129 2.97 -16.74 9.00
C LYS A 129 4.43 -16.51 8.62
N ARG A 130 4.94 -17.24 7.63
CA ARG A 130 6.33 -17.15 7.17
C ARG A 130 6.69 -15.75 6.66
N TYR A 131 5.84 -15.15 5.82
CA TYR A 131 6.02 -13.79 5.33
C TYR A 131 6.09 -12.77 6.49
N ARG A 132 5.19 -12.90 7.46
CA ARG A 132 5.16 -12.03 8.64
C ARG A 132 6.40 -12.18 9.53
N GLU A 133 6.87 -13.40 9.73
CA GLU A 133 8.09 -13.66 10.48
C GLU A 133 9.32 -13.01 9.82
N LEU A 134 9.42 -13.08 8.50
CA LEU A 134 10.48 -12.42 7.75
C LEU A 134 10.39 -10.89 7.89
N GLY A 135 9.20 -10.30 7.75
CA GLY A 135 9.01 -8.85 7.91
C GLY A 135 9.30 -8.36 9.32
N MET A 136 8.79 -9.05 10.34
CA MET A 136 9.03 -8.70 11.75
C MET A 136 10.50 -8.91 12.16
N GLY A 137 11.18 -9.88 11.54
CA GLY A 137 12.61 -10.11 11.71
C GLY A 137 13.52 -9.18 10.91
N SER A 138 12.94 -8.22 10.17
CA SER A 138 13.68 -7.29 9.30
C SER A 138 14.57 -7.99 8.25
N PHE A 139 14.13 -9.13 7.72
CA PHE A 139 14.85 -9.86 6.67
C PHE A 139 14.75 -9.16 5.31
N PHE A 140 13.78 -8.30 5.14
CA PHE A 140 13.64 -7.46 3.94
C PHE A 140 13.21 -6.03 4.33
N PRO A 141 13.61 -5.01 3.55
CA PRO A 141 13.16 -3.64 3.76
C PRO A 141 11.68 -3.47 3.41
N TRP A 142 10.94 -2.77 4.24
CA TRP A 142 9.56 -2.40 3.94
C TRP A 142 9.24 -1.00 4.46
N SER A 143 8.30 -0.35 3.80
CA SER A 143 7.81 0.97 4.20
C SER A 143 6.34 1.14 3.83
N ILE A 144 5.71 2.11 4.47
CA ILE A 144 4.31 2.48 4.22
C ILE A 144 4.25 3.93 3.78
N GLY A 145 3.52 4.19 2.69
CA GLY A 145 3.18 5.53 2.23
C GLY A 145 1.68 5.77 2.30
N ALA A 146 1.26 6.88 2.92
CA ALA A 146 -0.13 7.30 2.96
C ALA A 146 -0.48 8.11 1.69
N LEU A 147 -1.64 7.84 1.08
CA LEU A 147 -2.13 8.58 -0.07
C LEU A 147 -3.54 9.12 0.21
N ALA A 148 -3.80 10.35 -0.20
CA ALA A 148 -5.12 10.93 -0.01
C ALA A 148 -6.13 10.33 -1.00
N SER A 149 -7.08 9.54 -0.48
CA SER A 149 -8.28 9.10 -1.20
C SER A 149 -9.49 9.94 -0.82
N PRO A 150 -10.51 10.04 -1.69
CA PRO A 150 -11.74 10.77 -1.38
C PRO A 150 -12.43 10.32 -0.09
N SER A 151 -12.55 9.01 0.14
CA SER A 151 -13.18 8.44 1.33
C SER A 151 -12.43 8.79 2.60
N TRP A 152 -11.11 8.62 2.59
CA TRP A 152 -10.28 8.97 3.75
C TRP A 152 -10.28 10.48 3.99
N ALA A 153 -10.16 11.29 2.94
CA ALA A 153 -10.20 12.75 3.04
C ALA A 153 -11.51 13.25 3.66
N LYS A 154 -12.66 12.72 3.23
CA LYS A 154 -13.96 13.04 3.82
C LYS A 154 -14.11 12.59 5.27
N ARG A 155 -13.39 11.56 5.68
CA ARG A 155 -13.36 11.13 7.08
C ARG A 155 -12.58 12.10 7.97
N VAL A 156 -11.50 12.66 7.45
CA VAL A 156 -10.65 13.63 8.17
C VAL A 156 -11.25 15.05 8.13
N PHE A 157 -11.84 15.42 7.00
CA PHE A 157 -12.42 16.75 6.74
C PHE A 157 -13.89 16.61 6.29
N PRO A 158 -14.81 16.24 7.19
CA PRO A 158 -16.20 15.95 6.84
C PRO A 158 -16.96 17.15 6.25
N ASP A 159 -16.61 18.36 6.68
CA ASP A 159 -17.29 19.60 6.30
C ASP A 159 -16.84 20.19 4.96
N LEU A 160 -15.67 19.77 4.44
CA LEU A 160 -15.15 20.26 3.17
C LEU A 160 -15.79 19.53 1.97
N PRO A 161 -15.99 20.19 0.81
CA PRO A 161 -16.22 19.51 -0.46
C PRO A 161 -15.12 18.46 -0.72
N THR A 162 -15.45 17.37 -1.45
CA THR A 162 -14.55 16.23 -1.60
C THR A 162 -13.19 16.62 -2.16
N ASP A 163 -13.15 17.42 -3.21
CA ASP A 163 -11.88 17.83 -3.84
C ASP A 163 -11.02 18.69 -2.91
N GLU A 164 -11.66 19.59 -2.14
CA GLU A 164 -10.96 20.40 -1.14
C GLU A 164 -10.45 19.54 0.03
N ALA A 165 -11.23 18.55 0.46
CA ALA A 165 -10.83 17.60 1.49
C ALA A 165 -9.61 16.78 1.05
N VAL A 166 -9.58 16.29 -0.21
CA VAL A 166 -8.43 15.55 -0.78
C VAL A 166 -7.21 16.45 -0.85
N ALA A 167 -7.35 17.70 -1.32
CA ALA A 167 -6.24 18.65 -1.36
C ALA A 167 -5.72 18.95 0.05
N ALA A 168 -6.61 19.16 1.03
CA ALA A 168 -6.23 19.41 2.42
C ALA A 168 -5.51 18.18 3.05
N LEU A 169 -5.95 16.96 2.72
CA LEU A 169 -5.30 15.75 3.22
C LEU A 169 -3.90 15.59 2.61
N TRP A 170 -3.72 15.84 1.31
CA TRP A 170 -2.41 15.85 0.69
C TRP A 170 -1.47 16.87 1.35
N GLU A 171 -1.92 18.08 1.65
CA GLU A 171 -1.08 19.07 2.33
C GLU A 171 -0.65 18.58 3.72
N LYS A 172 -1.51 17.89 4.46
CA LYS A 172 -1.13 17.30 5.76
C LYS A 172 -0.12 16.17 5.61
N ILE A 173 -0.30 15.30 4.60
CA ILE A 173 0.66 14.24 4.29
C ILE A 173 2.03 14.85 3.95
N PHE A 174 2.07 15.80 3.01
CA PHE A 174 3.32 16.46 2.63
C PHE A 174 3.98 17.19 3.81
N MET A 175 3.21 17.89 4.63
CA MET A 175 3.76 18.55 5.82
C MET A 175 4.40 17.55 6.78
N ALA A 176 3.80 16.37 6.93
CA ALA A 176 4.33 15.34 7.83
C ALA A 176 5.60 14.67 7.28
N VAL A 177 5.64 14.40 5.96
CA VAL A 177 6.70 13.57 5.37
C VAL A 177 7.83 14.39 4.74
N LEU A 178 7.53 15.53 4.11
CA LEU A 178 8.53 16.33 3.41
C LEU A 178 9.23 17.34 4.34
N SER A 179 8.67 17.64 5.50
CA SER A 179 9.38 18.46 6.51
C SER A 179 10.65 17.78 7.04
N LEU A 180 10.72 16.43 6.94
CA LEU A 180 11.89 15.66 7.37
C LEU A 180 13.04 15.66 6.35
N ILE A 181 12.81 16.08 5.10
CA ILE A 181 13.85 16.14 4.06
C ILE A 181 14.78 17.35 4.27
N HIS A 182 14.32 18.35 5.01
CA HIS A 182 15.07 19.59 5.27
C HIS A 182 15.83 19.60 6.61
N ILE A 183 15.89 18.46 7.29
CA ILE A 183 16.76 18.23 8.45
C ILE A 183 17.99 17.45 8.00
#